data_829a9e93220497887d0024d3f15666ba
#
_entry.id   829a9e93220497887d0024d3f15666ba
#
_cell.length_a   1.000
_cell.length_b   1.000
_cell.length_c   1.000
_cell.angle_alpha   90.00
_cell.angle_beta   90.00
_cell.angle_gamma   90.00
#
_symmetry.space_group_name_H-M   'P 1'
#
loop_
_entity.id
_entity.type
_entity.pdbx_description
1 polymer ?
#
loop_
_entity_poly.entity_id
_entity_poly.type
_entity_poly.pdbx_seq_one_letter_code
_entity_poly.pdbx_strand_id
1 'polypeptide(L)'
;MTADNDNTIQSQGLYVWQVDNLLAATASLDGHWQLAAEQNNAEQSNAGQTELANNAVTSNRIATDTRTIKSGDIFLALSGANFDGHDYINQAAAQGAVAAIVSRPISTSIPQLVVSDTRLALGRLAAYRRQQHQDLTVIAITGSSGKTTCKEMLGSIFGRLAPTLITRGNLNNDLGVPMMLLELSDHHRYAILELGANHIGEIAYTTEIVQPDVACILNIGTAHLGEFGSREGICQTKSEIYHTLTDTQFAIVPDKDDFTNQLRRIAEKHTSHVIGFGNTDVSASHLD
;
A
#
# COMPACT_ATOMS: atom_id res chain seq x y z
N MET A 1 -35.84 -7.78 -4.03
CA MET A 1 -35.03 -8.62 -4.95
C MET A 1 -33.99 -7.75 -5.63
N THR A 2 -32.92 -7.34 -4.93
CA THR A 2 -31.80 -6.55 -5.49
C THR A 2 -30.57 -6.58 -4.57
N ALA A 3 -30.25 -7.73 -3.96
CA ALA A 3 -29.09 -7.85 -3.06
C ALA A 3 -28.03 -8.87 -3.51
N ASP A 4 -28.29 -9.67 -4.55
CA ASP A 4 -27.38 -10.77 -4.94
C ASP A 4 -26.46 -10.45 -6.15
N ASN A 5 -26.63 -9.31 -6.82
CA ASN A 5 -25.83 -8.97 -7.99
C ASN A 5 -24.50 -8.26 -7.69
N ASP A 6 -24.32 -7.73 -6.47
CA ASP A 6 -23.08 -6.97 -6.13
C ASP A 6 -21.89 -7.88 -5.78
N ASN A 7 -22.17 -9.11 -5.33
CA ASN A 7 -21.13 -10.04 -4.88
C ASN A 7 -20.42 -10.81 -6.01
N THR A 8 -21.06 -10.91 -7.19
CA THR A 8 -20.51 -11.66 -8.34
C THR A 8 -19.59 -10.81 -9.19
N ILE A 9 -19.77 -9.49 -9.17
CA ILE A 9 -18.90 -8.54 -9.92
C ILE A 9 -17.59 -8.27 -9.16
N GLN A 10 -17.60 -8.36 -7.82
CA GLN A 10 -16.42 -8.14 -6.98
C GLN A 10 -15.38 -9.29 -7.01
N SER A 11 -15.74 -10.48 -7.45
CA SER A 11 -14.82 -11.62 -7.51
C SER A 11 -14.09 -11.79 -8.84
N GLN A 12 -14.50 -11.08 -9.90
CA GLN A 12 -13.84 -11.11 -11.20
C GLN A 12 -12.75 -10.01 -11.25
N GLY A 13 -11.50 -10.40 -11.44
CA GLY A 13 -10.35 -9.50 -11.61
C GLY A 13 -9.58 -9.18 -10.33
N LEU A 14 -9.82 -9.89 -9.21
CA LEU A 14 -8.95 -9.83 -8.06
C LEU A 14 -7.62 -10.52 -8.36
N TYR A 15 -6.52 -9.92 -7.93
CA TYR A 15 -5.20 -10.52 -8.04
C TYR A 15 -5.14 -11.83 -7.25
N VAL A 16 -4.55 -12.86 -7.85
CA VAL A 16 -4.43 -14.18 -7.22
C VAL A 16 -3.04 -14.36 -6.64
N TRP A 17 -2.96 -14.44 -5.32
CA TRP A 17 -1.76 -14.79 -4.60
C TRP A 17 -1.54 -16.30 -4.63
N GLN A 18 -0.36 -16.71 -5.05
CA GLN A 18 0.13 -18.08 -5.08
C GLN A 18 1.50 -18.14 -4.43
N VAL A 19 1.98 -19.33 -4.15
CA VAL A 19 3.27 -19.54 -3.48
C VAL A 19 4.42 -18.83 -4.18
N ASP A 20 4.51 -18.94 -5.50
CA ASP A 20 5.64 -18.37 -6.26
C ASP A 20 5.67 -16.85 -6.19
N ASN A 21 4.53 -16.16 -6.32
CA ASN A 21 4.51 -14.71 -6.24
C ASN A 21 4.64 -14.19 -4.80
N LEU A 22 4.20 -14.94 -3.80
CA LEU A 22 4.46 -14.65 -2.38
C LEU A 22 5.95 -14.76 -2.05
N LEU A 23 6.61 -15.80 -2.53
CA LEU A 23 8.08 -15.96 -2.39
C LEU A 23 8.83 -14.86 -3.13
N ALA A 24 8.44 -14.56 -4.37
CA ALA A 24 9.06 -13.49 -5.14
C ALA A 24 8.93 -12.13 -4.44
N ALA A 25 7.75 -11.81 -3.91
CA ALA A 25 7.50 -10.57 -3.18
C ALA A 25 8.32 -10.47 -1.87
N THR A 26 8.60 -11.59 -1.21
CA THR A 26 9.30 -11.64 0.10
C THR A 26 10.74 -12.12 0.01
N ALA A 27 11.31 -12.27 -1.18
CA ALA A 27 12.65 -12.79 -1.40
C ALA A 27 13.76 -12.06 -0.61
N SER A 28 13.64 -10.72 -0.49
CA SER A 28 14.59 -9.89 0.29
C SER A 28 14.44 -10.04 1.82
N LEU A 29 13.48 -10.82 2.30
CA LEU A 29 13.16 -11.05 3.70
C LEU A 29 13.36 -12.53 4.10
N ASP A 30 14.16 -13.28 3.34
CA ASP A 30 14.44 -14.71 3.53
C ASP A 30 13.18 -15.58 3.59
N GLY A 31 12.14 -15.19 2.82
CA GLY A 31 10.85 -15.87 2.79
C GLY A 31 10.98 -17.35 2.43
N HIS A 32 10.48 -18.21 3.30
CA HIS A 32 10.44 -19.65 3.08
C HIS A 32 9.17 -20.27 3.69
N TRP A 33 8.71 -21.36 3.09
CA TRP A 33 7.52 -22.05 3.57
C TRP A 33 7.84 -23.04 4.68
N GLN A 34 6.97 -23.10 5.66
CA GLN A 34 6.88 -24.14 6.67
C GLN A 34 5.47 -24.72 6.64
N LEU A 35 5.38 -26.04 6.44
CA LEU A 35 4.10 -26.74 6.41
C LEU A 35 3.46 -26.83 7.79
N ALA A 36 2.15 -27.11 7.80
CA ALA A 36 1.41 -27.44 9.01
C ALA A 36 2.05 -28.61 9.76
N ALA A 37 1.96 -28.61 11.09
CA ALA A 37 2.60 -29.62 11.95
C ALA A 37 2.23 -31.08 11.59
N GLU A 38 1.02 -31.32 11.08
CA GLU A 38 0.55 -32.65 10.64
C GLU A 38 1.14 -33.11 9.30
N GLN A 39 1.67 -32.17 8.48
CA GLN A 39 2.25 -32.42 7.16
C GLN A 39 3.78 -32.37 7.18
N ASN A 40 4.35 -31.96 8.30
CA ASN A 40 5.80 -31.75 8.44
C ASN A 40 6.49 -33.06 8.84
N ASN A 41 6.88 -33.87 7.86
CA ASN A 41 7.86 -34.92 8.11
C ASN A 41 9.25 -34.28 8.23
N ALA A 42 9.91 -34.42 9.35
CA ALA A 42 11.14 -33.72 9.76
C ALA A 42 12.35 -33.83 8.79
N GLU A 43 12.21 -34.51 7.66
CA GLU A 43 13.27 -34.76 6.66
C GLU A 43 13.03 -33.97 5.34
N GLN A 44 11.96 -33.13 5.23
CA GLN A 44 11.69 -32.41 3.99
C GLN A 44 12.57 -31.15 3.85
N SER A 45 13.25 -31.05 2.70
CA SER A 45 13.98 -29.85 2.30
C SER A 45 13.04 -28.67 2.08
N ASN A 46 13.53 -27.41 2.15
CA ASN A 46 12.75 -26.22 1.82
C ASN A 46 12.05 -26.31 0.46
N ALA A 47 12.68 -26.95 -0.54
CA ALA A 47 12.08 -27.18 -1.86
C ALA A 47 10.85 -28.09 -1.81
N GLY A 48 10.92 -29.19 -1.02
CA GLY A 48 9.76 -30.10 -0.85
C GLY A 48 8.61 -29.44 -0.10
N GLN A 49 8.90 -28.59 0.88
CA GLN A 49 7.88 -27.82 1.60
C GLN A 49 7.21 -26.78 0.69
N THR A 50 7.96 -26.14 -0.20
CA THR A 50 7.42 -25.22 -1.21
C THR A 50 6.51 -25.94 -2.19
N GLU A 51 6.88 -27.15 -2.67
CA GLU A 51 6.06 -27.93 -3.62
C GLU A 51 4.72 -28.36 -2.99
N LEU A 52 4.71 -28.76 -1.72
CA LEU A 52 3.48 -29.08 -1.00
C LEU A 52 2.62 -27.83 -0.74
N ALA A 53 3.23 -26.69 -0.44
CA ALA A 53 2.52 -25.41 -0.28
C ALA A 53 1.89 -24.97 -1.60
N ASN A 54 2.53 -25.20 -2.76
CA ASN A 54 2.00 -24.87 -4.10
C ASN A 54 0.62 -25.48 -4.37
N ASN A 55 0.34 -26.64 -3.80
CA ASN A 55 -0.95 -27.30 -3.96
C ASN A 55 -2.03 -26.81 -2.98
N ALA A 56 -1.63 -26.08 -1.94
CA ALA A 56 -2.52 -25.72 -0.84
C ALA A 56 -2.84 -24.22 -0.76
N VAL A 57 -1.98 -23.34 -1.32
CA VAL A 57 -2.09 -21.89 -1.10
C VAL A 57 -2.44 -21.17 -2.39
N THR A 58 -3.70 -20.76 -2.47
CA THR A 58 -4.21 -19.82 -3.47
C THR A 58 -5.20 -18.89 -2.80
N SER A 59 -5.02 -17.59 -2.92
CA SER A 59 -5.88 -16.60 -2.26
C SER A 59 -5.98 -15.31 -3.08
N ASN A 60 -7.12 -14.67 -2.98
CA ASN A 60 -7.34 -13.34 -3.58
C ASN A 60 -7.09 -12.20 -2.58
N ARG A 61 -6.84 -12.54 -1.30
CA ARG A 61 -6.79 -11.52 -0.25
C ARG A 61 -5.78 -11.87 0.83
N ILE A 62 -5.01 -10.85 1.23
CA ILE A 62 -4.17 -10.87 2.42
C ILE A 62 -4.85 -10.01 3.48
N ALA A 63 -5.17 -10.59 4.64
CA ALA A 63 -5.82 -9.93 5.75
C ALA A 63 -4.88 -9.79 6.94
N THR A 64 -4.95 -8.66 7.65
CA THR A 64 -4.13 -8.37 8.84
C THR A 64 -4.94 -8.35 10.14
N ASP A 65 -6.27 -8.51 10.04
CA ASP A 65 -7.21 -8.47 11.18
C ASP A 65 -8.11 -9.70 11.14
N THR A 66 -8.03 -10.54 12.18
CA THR A 66 -8.81 -11.77 12.28
C THR A 66 -10.33 -11.53 12.33
N ARG A 67 -10.78 -10.36 12.78
CA ARG A 67 -12.21 -10.00 12.78
C ARG A 67 -12.81 -9.88 11.38
N THR A 68 -11.97 -9.73 10.36
CA THR A 68 -12.37 -9.55 8.96
C THR A 68 -11.99 -10.72 8.07
N ILE A 69 -11.40 -11.78 8.61
CA ILE A 69 -10.98 -13.00 7.88
C ILE A 69 -12.20 -13.61 7.19
N LYS A 70 -11.99 -14.00 5.95
CA LYS A 70 -12.91 -14.81 5.15
C LYS A 70 -12.23 -16.13 4.79
N SER A 71 -13.04 -17.15 4.53
CA SER A 71 -12.52 -18.42 4.01
C SER A 71 -11.73 -18.20 2.72
N GLY A 72 -10.51 -18.74 2.67
CA GLY A 72 -9.59 -18.55 1.55
C GLY A 72 -8.60 -17.40 1.71
N ASP A 73 -8.66 -16.59 2.77
CA ASP A 73 -7.70 -15.51 3.02
C ASP A 73 -6.33 -16.04 3.44
N ILE A 74 -5.28 -15.27 3.17
CA ILE A 74 -3.97 -15.40 3.83
C ILE A 74 -3.94 -14.42 5.00
N PHE A 75 -3.56 -14.89 6.18
CA PHE A 75 -3.42 -14.04 7.35
C PHE A 75 -1.97 -13.55 7.51
N LEU A 76 -1.75 -12.24 7.54
CA LEU A 76 -0.44 -11.64 7.81
C LEU A 76 -0.39 -11.19 9.27
N ALA A 77 0.47 -11.83 10.06
CA ALA A 77 0.60 -11.62 11.51
C ALA A 77 1.48 -10.40 11.80
N LEU A 78 0.87 -9.20 11.87
CA LEU A 78 1.57 -8.00 12.30
C LEU A 78 1.75 -7.98 13.81
N SER A 79 2.86 -7.42 14.27
CA SER A 79 3.12 -7.15 15.68
C SER A 79 3.20 -5.65 15.92
N GLY A 80 2.65 -5.20 17.04
CA GLY A 80 2.68 -3.81 17.50
C GLY A 80 3.07 -3.72 18.96
N ALA A 81 3.11 -2.52 19.52
CA ALA A 81 3.53 -2.28 20.91
C ALA A 81 2.65 -3.01 21.95
N ASN A 82 1.37 -3.22 21.66
CA ASN A 82 0.38 -3.75 22.60
C ASN A 82 -0.31 -5.03 22.12
N PHE A 83 0.09 -5.60 20.97
CA PHE A 83 -0.48 -6.84 20.46
C PHE A 83 0.55 -7.57 19.59
N ASP A 84 0.38 -8.90 19.48
CA ASP A 84 1.13 -9.74 18.56
C ASP A 84 0.15 -10.56 17.70
N GLY A 85 0.16 -10.33 16.39
CA GLY A 85 -0.69 -11.05 15.43
C GLY A 85 -0.44 -12.55 15.43
N HIS A 86 0.76 -13.01 15.85
CA HIS A 86 1.08 -14.43 15.94
C HIS A 86 0.19 -15.19 16.94
N ASP A 87 -0.33 -14.52 17.96
CA ASP A 87 -1.24 -15.13 18.95
C ASP A 87 -2.61 -15.46 18.35
N TYR A 88 -2.94 -14.90 17.18
CA TYR A 88 -4.23 -15.06 16.51
C TYR A 88 -4.21 -16.01 15.31
N ILE A 89 -3.09 -16.66 14.99
CA ILE A 89 -2.96 -17.55 13.81
C ILE A 89 -3.94 -18.70 13.86
N ASN A 90 -4.09 -19.36 15.02
CA ASN A 90 -5.03 -20.48 15.17
C ASN A 90 -6.50 -20.01 15.07
N GLN A 91 -6.80 -18.79 15.51
CA GLN A 91 -8.11 -18.18 15.28
C GLN A 91 -8.34 -17.92 13.78
N ALA A 92 -7.34 -17.36 13.06
CA ALA A 92 -7.43 -17.15 11.62
C ALA A 92 -7.64 -18.47 10.87
N ALA A 93 -6.90 -19.52 11.22
CA ALA A 93 -7.08 -20.87 10.68
C ALA A 93 -8.50 -21.41 10.90
N ALA A 94 -9.03 -21.29 12.13
CA ALA A 94 -10.40 -21.70 12.46
C ALA A 94 -11.47 -20.92 11.68
N GLN A 95 -11.18 -19.71 11.25
CA GLN A 95 -12.06 -18.87 10.42
C GLN A 95 -11.89 -19.12 8.92
N GLY A 96 -11.00 -20.03 8.52
CA GLY A 96 -10.82 -20.46 7.14
C GLY A 96 -9.67 -19.78 6.40
N ALA A 97 -8.71 -19.17 7.10
CA ALA A 97 -7.46 -18.76 6.47
C ALA A 97 -6.74 -19.99 5.91
N VAL A 98 -6.19 -19.87 4.69
CA VAL A 98 -5.51 -20.98 3.98
C VAL A 98 -4.01 -20.98 4.22
N ALA A 99 -3.43 -19.88 4.67
CA ALA A 99 -2.04 -19.74 5.05
C ALA A 99 -1.83 -18.56 6.01
N ALA A 100 -0.66 -18.51 6.65
CA ALA A 100 -0.23 -17.35 7.42
C ALA A 100 1.15 -16.85 6.96
N ILE A 101 1.38 -15.54 7.05
CA ILE A 101 2.69 -14.89 6.89
C ILE A 101 3.15 -14.47 8.28
N VAL A 102 4.30 -14.95 8.71
CA VAL A 102 4.78 -14.89 10.10
C VAL A 102 6.25 -14.50 10.17
N SER A 103 6.68 -13.89 11.29
CA SER A 103 8.12 -13.66 11.54
C SER A 103 8.76 -14.77 12.38
N ARG A 104 7.97 -15.67 12.96
CA ARG A 104 8.41 -16.87 13.66
C ARG A 104 7.37 -17.98 13.48
N PRO A 105 7.81 -19.23 13.37
CA PRO A 105 6.89 -20.38 13.26
C PRO A 105 5.98 -20.51 14.48
N ILE A 106 4.73 -20.86 14.23
CA ILE A 106 3.72 -21.15 15.26
C ILE A 106 3.13 -22.53 15.00
N SER A 107 2.83 -23.29 16.05
CA SER A 107 2.10 -24.55 15.92
C SER A 107 0.67 -24.28 15.45
N THR A 108 0.35 -24.67 14.22
CA THR A 108 -0.95 -24.43 13.58
C THR A 108 -1.25 -25.47 12.51
N SER A 109 -2.51 -25.56 12.07
CA SER A 109 -2.98 -26.47 11.02
C SER A 109 -2.82 -25.92 9.59
N ILE A 110 -2.38 -24.67 9.41
CA ILE A 110 -2.21 -24.06 8.09
C ILE A 110 -0.71 -23.84 7.77
N PRO A 111 -0.31 -23.89 6.49
CA PRO A 111 1.04 -23.57 6.07
C PRO A 111 1.42 -22.12 6.39
N GLN A 112 2.70 -21.90 6.65
CA GLN A 112 3.23 -20.59 7.03
C GLN A 112 4.34 -20.17 6.09
N LEU A 113 4.28 -18.94 5.58
CA LEU A 113 5.40 -18.25 4.95
C LEU A 113 6.14 -17.49 6.06
N VAL A 114 7.32 -17.98 6.40
CA VAL A 114 8.19 -17.38 7.42
C VAL A 114 9.06 -16.33 6.75
N VAL A 115 9.07 -15.12 7.29
CA VAL A 115 9.85 -13.96 6.81
C VAL A 115 10.61 -13.32 7.99
N SER A 116 11.65 -12.56 7.72
CA SER A 116 12.41 -11.89 8.79
C SER A 116 11.61 -10.79 9.52
N ASP A 117 10.67 -10.13 8.82
CA ASP A 117 9.84 -9.06 9.35
C ASP A 117 8.50 -8.99 8.61
N THR A 118 7.38 -9.16 9.32
CA THR A 118 6.03 -9.14 8.73
C THR A 118 5.55 -7.75 8.36
N ARG A 119 6.08 -6.70 8.98
CA ARG A 119 5.75 -5.30 8.64
C ARG A 119 6.42 -4.92 7.31
N LEU A 120 7.68 -5.28 7.13
CA LEU A 120 8.37 -5.12 5.85
C LEU A 120 7.74 -6.02 4.78
N ALA A 121 7.31 -7.24 5.12
CA ALA A 121 6.62 -8.13 4.19
C ALA A 121 5.32 -7.51 3.66
N LEU A 122 4.52 -6.85 4.49
CA LEU A 122 3.34 -6.10 4.06
C LEU A 122 3.69 -5.07 2.97
N GLY A 123 4.74 -4.27 3.19
CA GLY A 123 5.22 -3.30 2.20
C GLY A 123 5.72 -3.94 0.91
N ARG A 124 6.48 -5.05 1.00
CA ARG A 124 6.99 -5.78 -0.18
C ARG A 124 5.87 -6.41 -1.00
N LEU A 125 4.90 -7.02 -0.36
CA LEU A 125 3.71 -7.57 -1.02
C LEU A 125 2.91 -6.47 -1.74
N ALA A 126 2.72 -5.33 -1.10
CA ALA A 126 2.05 -4.17 -1.69
C ALA A 126 2.81 -3.61 -2.91
N ALA A 127 4.13 -3.43 -2.80
CA ALA A 127 4.98 -2.98 -3.90
C ALA A 127 4.95 -3.98 -5.05
N TYR A 128 5.03 -5.28 -4.77
CA TYR A 128 4.91 -6.33 -5.76
C TYR A 128 3.56 -6.26 -6.48
N ARG A 129 2.45 -6.13 -5.74
CA ARG A 129 1.12 -5.99 -6.34
C ARG A 129 1.00 -4.75 -7.22
N ARG A 130 1.57 -3.60 -6.80
CA ARG A 130 1.62 -2.38 -7.61
C ARG A 130 2.38 -2.59 -8.92
N GLN A 131 3.52 -3.26 -8.87
CA GLN A 131 4.38 -3.53 -10.05
C GLN A 131 3.71 -4.47 -11.06
N GLN A 132 2.89 -5.41 -10.60
CA GLN A 132 2.13 -6.32 -11.49
C GLN A 132 1.01 -5.59 -12.25
N HIS A 133 0.62 -4.38 -11.85
CA HIS A 133 -0.47 -3.62 -12.47
C HIS A 133 0.06 -2.49 -13.35
N GLN A 134 0.39 -2.78 -14.60
CA GLN A 134 1.05 -1.85 -15.51
C GLN A 134 0.12 -0.75 -16.05
N ASP A 135 -1.19 -1.00 -16.17
CA ASP A 135 -2.17 -0.05 -16.71
C ASP A 135 -2.78 0.89 -15.65
N LEU A 136 -2.17 0.97 -14.46
CA LEU A 136 -2.66 1.78 -13.35
C LEU A 136 -1.99 3.15 -13.34
N THR A 137 -2.77 4.22 -13.37
CA THR A 137 -2.29 5.56 -13.07
C THR A 137 -2.46 5.86 -11.58
N VAL A 138 -1.37 6.16 -10.90
CA VAL A 138 -1.36 6.42 -9.46
C VAL A 138 -1.13 7.90 -9.17
N ILE A 139 -2.06 8.50 -8.43
CA ILE A 139 -2.00 9.88 -7.95
C ILE A 139 -1.78 9.85 -6.44
N ALA A 140 -0.60 10.25 -5.99
CA ALA A 140 -0.26 10.36 -4.58
C ALA A 140 -0.42 11.80 -4.09
N ILE A 141 -1.01 11.98 -2.91
CA ILE A 141 -1.33 13.29 -2.35
C ILE A 141 -0.79 13.37 -0.92
N THR A 142 -0.08 14.45 -0.62
CA THR A 142 0.26 14.83 0.75
C THR A 142 -0.01 16.31 0.99
N GLY A 143 0.14 16.76 2.22
CA GLY A 143 -0.05 18.15 2.64
C GLY A 143 -0.33 18.24 4.13
N SER A 144 -0.21 19.41 4.71
CA SER A 144 -0.54 19.65 6.11
C SER A 144 -2.05 19.62 6.36
N SER A 145 -2.85 20.07 5.39
CA SER A 145 -4.32 20.08 5.44
C SER A 145 -4.92 19.79 4.08
N GLY A 146 -6.23 19.45 4.04
CA GLY A 146 -6.99 19.27 2.80
C GLY A 146 -6.78 17.94 2.07
N LYS A 147 -5.90 17.06 2.52
CA LYS A 147 -5.60 15.77 1.86
C LYS A 147 -6.86 14.94 1.59
N THR A 148 -7.64 14.68 2.63
CA THR A 148 -8.84 13.84 2.54
C THR A 148 -9.89 14.47 1.62
N THR A 149 -10.10 15.80 1.70
CA THR A 149 -11.03 16.51 0.80
C THR A 149 -10.58 16.40 -0.66
N CYS A 150 -9.30 16.67 -0.94
CA CYS A 150 -8.75 16.57 -2.29
C CYS A 150 -8.86 15.14 -2.83
N LYS A 151 -8.50 14.13 -2.03
CA LYS A 151 -8.62 12.72 -2.34
C LYS A 151 -10.06 12.34 -2.72
N GLU A 152 -11.06 12.74 -1.93
CA GLU A 152 -12.47 12.46 -2.22
C GLU A 152 -12.96 13.14 -3.50
N MET A 153 -12.54 14.39 -3.74
CA MET A 153 -12.87 15.12 -4.98
C MET A 153 -12.28 14.41 -6.21
N LEU A 154 -10.98 14.06 -6.17
CA LEU A 154 -10.34 13.32 -7.25
C LEU A 154 -10.96 11.93 -7.43
N GLY A 155 -11.24 11.23 -6.35
CA GLY A 155 -11.93 9.94 -6.38
C GLY A 155 -13.30 10.02 -7.04
N SER A 156 -14.06 11.09 -6.78
CA SER A 156 -15.36 11.35 -7.43
C SER A 156 -15.22 11.64 -8.92
N ILE A 157 -14.16 12.34 -9.34
CA ILE A 157 -13.90 12.65 -10.74
C ILE A 157 -13.44 11.41 -11.50
N PHE A 158 -12.36 10.77 -11.03
CA PHE A 158 -11.77 9.63 -11.71
C PHE A 158 -12.66 8.38 -11.67
N GLY A 159 -13.44 8.20 -10.61
CA GLY A 159 -14.41 7.11 -10.49
C GLY A 159 -15.55 7.17 -11.53
N ARG A 160 -15.77 8.33 -12.19
CA ARG A 160 -16.68 8.44 -13.34
C ARG A 160 -16.03 8.03 -14.66
N LEU A 161 -14.71 8.00 -14.71
CA LEU A 161 -13.97 7.64 -15.92
C LEU A 161 -13.69 6.12 -15.97
N ALA A 162 -13.27 5.55 -14.85
CA ALA A 162 -12.98 4.11 -14.73
C ALA A 162 -12.94 3.66 -13.25
N PRO A 163 -12.90 2.34 -12.98
CA PRO A 163 -12.71 1.82 -11.63
C PRO A 163 -11.46 2.42 -10.97
N THR A 164 -11.65 2.99 -9.79
CA THR A 164 -10.65 3.80 -9.07
C THR A 164 -10.51 3.31 -7.64
N LEU A 165 -9.28 2.97 -7.23
CA LEU A 165 -8.94 2.73 -5.83
C LEU A 165 -8.73 4.06 -5.12
N ILE A 166 -9.32 4.24 -3.94
CA ILE A 166 -9.21 5.48 -3.16
C ILE A 166 -8.84 5.12 -1.72
N THR A 167 -7.89 5.83 -1.11
CA THR A 167 -7.57 5.64 0.31
C THR A 167 -8.82 5.71 1.17
N ARG A 168 -9.12 4.66 1.92
CA ARG A 168 -10.25 4.61 2.85
C ARG A 168 -9.86 5.15 4.21
N GLY A 169 -10.73 6.02 4.76
CA GLY A 169 -10.52 6.58 6.10
C GLY A 169 -9.14 7.23 6.24
N ASN A 170 -8.39 6.77 7.25
CA ASN A 170 -7.04 7.22 7.58
C ASN A 170 -5.94 6.19 7.27
N LEU A 171 -6.17 5.28 6.31
CA LEU A 171 -5.17 4.30 5.87
C LEU A 171 -4.08 4.96 5.00
N ASN A 172 -3.42 5.98 5.55
CA ASN A 172 -2.48 6.85 4.85
C ASN A 172 -1.04 6.81 5.40
N ASN A 173 -0.77 5.92 6.35
CA ASN A 173 0.54 5.73 6.97
C ASN A 173 1.28 4.51 6.40
N ASP A 174 2.42 4.18 6.96
CA ASP A 174 3.31 3.09 6.59
C ASP A 174 2.69 1.67 6.62
N LEU A 175 1.59 1.46 7.35
CA LEU A 175 0.80 0.23 7.31
C LEU A 175 -0.44 0.38 6.41
N GLY A 176 -1.13 1.50 6.50
CA GLY A 176 -2.38 1.74 5.80
C GLY A 176 -2.22 1.80 4.28
N VAL A 177 -1.17 2.49 3.79
CA VAL A 177 -0.89 2.59 2.34
C VAL A 177 -0.63 1.22 1.71
N PRO A 178 0.23 0.34 2.28
CA PRO A 178 0.37 -1.02 1.79
C PRO A 178 -0.94 -1.82 1.81
N MET A 179 -1.74 -1.73 2.88
CA MET A 179 -3.05 -2.40 2.95
C MET A 179 -3.98 -1.96 1.81
N MET A 180 -3.99 -0.67 1.47
CA MET A 180 -4.77 -0.17 0.34
C MET A 180 -4.31 -0.76 -1.00
N LEU A 181 -3.01 -0.84 -1.24
CA LEU A 181 -2.47 -1.41 -2.49
C LEU A 181 -2.76 -2.92 -2.64
N LEU A 182 -2.85 -3.66 -1.54
CA LEU A 182 -3.26 -5.07 -1.58
C LEU A 182 -4.71 -5.27 -2.03
N GLU A 183 -5.54 -4.21 -2.03
CA GLU A 183 -6.91 -4.24 -2.56
C GLU A 183 -7.00 -3.92 -4.06
N LEU A 184 -5.87 -3.67 -4.74
CA LEU A 184 -5.86 -3.47 -6.18
C LEU A 184 -6.44 -4.71 -6.90
N SER A 185 -7.41 -4.46 -7.76
CA SER A 185 -7.93 -5.43 -8.74
C SER A 185 -7.40 -5.06 -10.13
N ASP A 186 -7.39 -6.02 -11.06
CA ASP A 186 -6.93 -5.80 -12.43
C ASP A 186 -7.85 -4.86 -13.23
N HIS A 187 -9.04 -4.57 -12.68
CA HIS A 187 -9.98 -3.61 -13.28
C HIS A 187 -9.69 -2.15 -12.93
N HIS A 188 -8.95 -1.87 -11.85
CA HIS A 188 -8.61 -0.50 -11.50
C HIS A 188 -7.76 0.12 -12.61
N ARG A 189 -8.08 1.37 -12.95
CA ARG A 189 -7.30 2.21 -13.88
C ARG A 189 -6.66 3.39 -13.17
N TYR A 190 -7.21 3.75 -12.03
CA TYR A 190 -6.69 4.84 -11.19
C TYR A 190 -6.55 4.39 -9.75
N ALA A 191 -5.55 4.96 -9.06
CA ALA A 191 -5.43 4.88 -7.62
C ALA A 191 -5.15 6.27 -7.05
N ILE A 192 -6.01 6.75 -6.15
CA ILE A 192 -5.86 8.04 -5.47
C ILE A 192 -5.43 7.74 -4.03
N LEU A 193 -4.15 7.97 -3.74
CA LEU A 193 -3.54 7.56 -2.49
C LEU A 193 -3.12 8.78 -1.66
N GLU A 194 -3.67 8.87 -0.45
CA GLU A 194 -3.27 9.86 0.54
C GLU A 194 -2.04 9.34 1.29
N LEU A 195 -0.95 10.11 1.31
CA LEU A 195 0.28 9.81 2.04
C LEU A 195 0.42 10.77 3.23
N GLY A 196 0.33 10.22 4.44
CA GLY A 196 0.57 10.91 5.70
C GLY A 196 1.88 10.46 6.32
N ALA A 197 2.41 11.27 7.26
CA ALA A 197 3.57 10.90 8.06
C ALA A 197 3.50 11.53 9.44
N ASN A 198 4.04 10.81 10.44
CA ASN A 198 4.35 11.29 11.76
C ASN A 198 5.87 11.44 11.95
N HIS A 199 6.69 10.74 11.15
CA HIS A 199 8.14 10.77 11.22
C HIS A 199 8.76 11.00 9.85
N ILE A 200 9.98 11.54 9.84
CA ILE A 200 10.80 11.71 8.64
C ILE A 200 11.09 10.33 8.04
N GLY A 201 11.01 10.22 6.71
CA GLY A 201 11.22 8.97 5.96
C GLY A 201 9.96 8.13 5.75
N GLU A 202 8.84 8.38 6.44
CA GLU A 202 7.60 7.61 6.24
C GLU A 202 6.98 7.88 4.86
N ILE A 203 7.04 9.13 4.38
CA ILE A 203 6.57 9.45 3.02
C ILE A 203 7.50 8.85 1.97
N ALA A 204 8.81 8.89 2.17
CA ALA A 204 9.76 8.24 1.27
C ALA A 204 9.44 6.74 1.15
N TYR A 205 9.29 6.04 2.28
CA TYR A 205 8.94 4.63 2.32
C TYR A 205 7.64 4.32 1.58
N THR A 206 6.57 5.07 1.88
CA THR A 206 5.27 4.83 1.21
C THR A 206 5.32 5.19 -0.27
N THR A 207 6.08 6.21 -0.67
CA THR A 207 6.28 6.61 -2.07
C THR A 207 7.03 5.54 -2.87
N GLU A 208 8.04 4.89 -2.28
CA GLU A 208 8.74 3.76 -2.90
C GLU A 208 7.80 2.58 -3.19
N ILE A 209 6.83 2.32 -2.30
CA ILE A 209 5.82 1.26 -2.49
C ILE A 209 4.80 1.66 -3.55
N VAL A 210 4.34 2.90 -3.52
CA VAL A 210 3.25 3.44 -4.36
C VAL A 210 3.71 3.69 -5.79
N GLN A 211 4.93 4.21 -5.99
CA GLN A 211 5.49 4.61 -7.29
C GLN A 211 4.49 5.47 -8.08
N PRO A 212 4.23 6.71 -7.67
CA PRO A 212 3.18 7.54 -8.25
C PRO A 212 3.55 8.03 -9.65
N ASP A 213 2.55 8.13 -10.53
CA ASP A 213 2.65 8.81 -11.82
C ASP A 213 2.46 10.32 -11.66
N VAL A 214 1.69 10.72 -10.65
CA VAL A 214 1.49 12.11 -10.25
C VAL A 214 1.65 12.23 -8.74
N ALA A 215 2.56 13.07 -8.29
CA ALA A 215 2.79 13.38 -6.87
C ALA A 215 2.40 14.83 -6.56
N CYS A 216 1.49 15.03 -5.60
CA CYS A 216 0.93 16.34 -5.26
C CYS A 216 1.18 16.72 -3.80
N ILE A 217 1.76 17.90 -3.57
CA ILE A 217 1.78 18.55 -2.25
C ILE A 217 0.77 19.67 -2.23
N LEU A 218 -0.22 19.58 -1.33
CA LEU A 218 -1.30 20.57 -1.25
C LEU A 218 -0.86 21.88 -0.57
N ASN A 219 -0.13 21.77 0.53
CA ASN A 219 0.37 22.91 1.31
C ASN A 219 1.38 22.48 2.38
N ILE A 220 2.18 23.45 2.86
CA ILE A 220 3.09 23.32 4.00
C ILE A 220 2.58 24.21 5.15
N GLY A 221 1.77 23.65 6.02
CA GLY A 221 1.25 24.33 7.22
C GLY A 221 2.06 23.99 8.48
N THR A 222 1.36 23.94 9.61
CA THR A 222 1.93 23.66 10.94
C THR A 222 1.48 22.33 11.54
N ALA A 223 0.73 21.51 10.78
CA ALA A 223 0.31 20.19 11.23
C ALA A 223 1.55 19.31 11.50
N HIS A 224 1.58 18.63 12.65
CA HIS A 224 2.70 17.81 13.13
C HIS A 224 3.99 18.60 13.40
N LEU A 225 3.89 19.87 13.77
CA LEU A 225 5.06 20.71 14.09
C LEU A 225 5.89 20.13 15.24
N GLY A 226 5.25 19.46 16.21
CA GLY A 226 5.93 18.81 17.33
C GLY A 226 6.83 17.66 16.91
N GLU A 227 6.41 16.89 15.89
CA GLU A 227 7.13 15.73 15.37
C GLU A 227 8.27 16.13 14.43
N PHE A 228 8.07 17.16 13.62
CA PHE A 228 9.04 17.60 12.60
C PHE A 228 9.90 18.80 13.01
N GLY A 229 9.66 19.37 14.20
CA GLY A 229 10.44 20.44 14.81
C GLY A 229 10.25 21.81 14.17
N SER A 230 10.02 21.93 12.87
CA SER A 230 9.84 23.19 12.16
C SER A 230 9.00 23.03 10.87
N ARG A 231 8.56 24.15 10.28
CA ARG A 231 7.90 24.12 8.95
C ARG A 231 8.84 23.66 7.84
N GLU A 232 10.13 23.94 7.96
CA GLU A 232 11.19 23.43 7.07
C GLU A 232 11.27 21.89 7.15
N GLY A 233 11.20 21.32 8.36
CA GLY A 233 11.14 19.88 8.58
C GLY A 233 9.88 19.25 7.96
N ILE A 234 8.72 19.92 8.09
CA ILE A 234 7.48 19.51 7.44
C ILE A 234 7.63 19.56 5.90
N CYS A 235 8.23 20.64 5.35
CA CYS A 235 8.49 20.77 3.92
C CYS A 235 9.41 19.65 3.43
N GLN A 236 10.50 19.38 4.14
CA GLN A 236 11.43 18.31 3.81
C GLN A 236 10.73 16.95 3.77
N THR A 237 10.00 16.58 4.83
CA THR A 237 9.29 15.31 4.91
C THR A 237 8.24 15.16 3.81
N LYS A 238 7.44 16.22 3.56
CA LYS A 238 6.40 16.12 2.51
C LYS A 238 6.99 16.06 1.11
N SER A 239 8.14 16.71 0.87
CA SER A 239 8.82 16.66 -0.43
C SER A 239 9.43 15.30 -0.76
N GLU A 240 9.51 14.38 0.21
CA GLU A 240 9.86 12.98 -0.04
C GLU A 240 8.93 12.29 -1.05
N ILE A 241 7.69 12.80 -1.23
CA ILE A 241 6.74 12.29 -2.23
C ILE A 241 7.25 12.39 -3.67
N TYR A 242 8.23 13.23 -3.93
CA TYR A 242 8.83 13.41 -5.26
C TYR A 242 10.00 12.46 -5.54
N HIS A 243 10.52 11.75 -4.53
CA HIS A 243 11.78 11.00 -4.62
C HIS A 243 11.82 9.91 -5.69
N THR A 244 10.68 9.32 -6.03
CA THR A 244 10.60 8.25 -7.03
C THR A 244 10.22 8.73 -8.42
N LEU A 245 9.93 10.02 -8.57
CA LEU A 245 9.55 10.58 -9.87
C LEU A 245 10.73 10.55 -10.84
N THR A 246 10.40 10.40 -12.11
CA THR A 246 11.28 10.46 -13.27
C THR A 246 10.67 11.40 -14.32
N ASP A 247 11.35 11.66 -15.43
CA ASP A 247 10.88 12.55 -16.50
C ASP A 247 9.61 12.06 -17.26
N THR A 248 9.04 10.95 -16.84
CA THR A 248 7.74 10.49 -17.36
C THR A 248 6.57 10.80 -16.43
N GLN A 249 6.83 11.33 -15.24
CA GLN A 249 5.86 11.56 -14.17
C GLN A 249 5.78 13.05 -13.80
N PHE A 250 4.74 13.41 -13.08
CA PHE A 250 4.39 14.81 -12.79
C PHE A 250 4.48 15.14 -11.30
N ALA A 251 5.11 16.27 -11.00
CA ALA A 251 5.10 16.89 -9.69
C ALA A 251 4.13 18.08 -9.67
N ILE A 252 3.16 18.06 -8.75
CA ILE A 252 2.20 19.14 -8.55
C ILE A 252 2.57 19.90 -7.28
N VAL A 253 2.81 21.22 -7.41
CA VAL A 253 3.25 22.09 -6.31
C VAL A 253 2.30 23.26 -6.08
N PRO A 254 2.07 23.73 -4.83
CA PRO A 254 1.24 24.88 -4.54
C PRO A 254 1.99 26.19 -4.89
N ASP A 255 1.35 27.11 -5.62
CA ASP A 255 1.97 28.41 -5.99
C ASP A 255 1.77 29.52 -4.95
N LYS A 256 0.87 29.32 -3.99
CA LYS A 256 0.59 30.31 -2.91
C LYS A 256 1.06 29.81 -1.55
N ASP A 257 2.18 29.12 -1.52
CA ASP A 257 2.80 28.61 -0.28
C ASP A 257 4.14 29.28 -0.05
N ASP A 258 4.50 29.54 1.19
CA ASP A 258 5.81 30.13 1.54
C ASP A 258 6.98 29.26 1.03
N PHE A 259 6.76 27.97 0.86
CA PHE A 259 7.73 26.98 0.42
C PHE A 259 7.68 26.67 -1.08
N THR A 260 6.85 27.36 -1.88
CA THR A 260 6.70 27.11 -3.33
C THR A 260 8.04 26.97 -4.05
N ASN A 261 8.95 27.94 -3.87
CA ASN A 261 10.25 27.94 -4.55
C ASN A 261 11.15 26.80 -4.11
N GLN A 262 11.04 26.35 -2.86
CA GLN A 262 11.78 25.21 -2.34
C GLN A 262 11.23 23.91 -2.90
N LEU A 263 9.92 23.73 -2.89
CA LEU A 263 9.22 22.56 -3.43
C LEU A 263 9.50 22.39 -4.93
N ARG A 264 9.42 23.47 -5.73
CA ARG A 264 9.77 23.44 -7.15
C ARG A 264 11.20 22.97 -7.36
N ARG A 265 12.18 23.56 -6.66
CA ARG A 265 13.61 23.14 -6.77
C ARG A 265 13.85 21.69 -6.35
N ILE A 266 13.06 21.15 -5.41
CA ILE A 266 13.17 19.74 -5.02
C ILE A 266 12.56 18.86 -6.12
N ALA A 267 11.36 19.18 -6.60
CA ALA A 267 10.69 18.44 -7.65
C ALA A 267 11.50 18.39 -8.96
N GLU A 268 12.08 19.53 -9.38
CA GLU A 268 12.91 19.67 -10.59
C GLU A 268 14.19 18.81 -10.59
N LYS A 269 14.59 18.26 -9.43
CA LYS A 269 15.69 17.28 -9.37
C LYS A 269 15.28 15.89 -9.82
N HIS A 270 13.99 15.62 -9.88
CA HIS A 270 13.42 14.30 -10.14
C HIS A 270 12.65 14.24 -11.46
N THR A 271 12.00 15.34 -11.85
CA THR A 271 11.22 15.42 -13.11
C THR A 271 11.26 16.83 -13.69
N SER A 272 11.23 16.91 -15.01
CA SER A 272 11.04 18.17 -15.75
C SER A 272 9.58 18.63 -15.78
N HIS A 273 8.63 17.76 -15.41
CA HIS A 273 7.19 18.05 -15.44
C HIS A 273 6.69 18.55 -14.08
N VAL A 274 7.05 19.79 -13.73
CA VAL A 274 6.63 20.46 -12.50
C VAL A 274 5.51 21.47 -12.80
N ILE A 275 4.30 21.21 -12.32
CA ILE A 275 3.10 22.00 -12.55
C ILE A 275 2.71 22.69 -11.25
N GLY A 276 2.53 24.02 -11.29
CA GLY A 276 1.98 24.80 -10.18
C GLY A 276 0.47 24.91 -10.23
N PHE A 277 -0.17 24.98 -9.08
CA PHE A 277 -1.58 25.26 -8.99
C PHE A 277 -1.86 26.45 -8.07
N GLY A 278 -2.89 27.20 -8.41
CA GLY A 278 -3.37 28.35 -7.63
C GLY A 278 -3.13 29.70 -8.27
N ASN A 279 -2.07 29.94 -9.03
CA ASN A 279 -1.77 31.25 -9.62
C ASN A 279 -1.09 31.24 -10.99
N THR A 280 -0.26 30.23 -11.29
CA THR A 280 0.64 30.30 -12.45
C THR A 280 0.23 29.35 -13.57
N ASP A 281 0.41 28.07 -13.38
CA ASP A 281 0.22 27.10 -14.45
C ASP A 281 -1.26 26.67 -14.58
N VAL A 282 -1.97 26.57 -13.45
CA VAL A 282 -3.41 26.25 -13.40
C VAL A 282 -4.10 27.11 -12.33
N SER A 283 -5.15 27.82 -12.70
CA SER A 283 -6.00 28.55 -11.77
C SER A 283 -7.47 28.45 -12.18
N ALA A 284 -8.37 28.72 -11.23
CA ALA A 284 -9.81 28.69 -11.51
C ALA A 284 -10.25 29.70 -12.59
N SER A 285 -9.45 30.72 -12.84
CA SER A 285 -9.70 31.74 -13.89
C SER A 285 -9.45 31.23 -15.32
N HIS A 286 -8.90 30.02 -15.48
CA HIS A 286 -8.66 29.37 -16.77
C HIS A 286 -9.62 28.19 -17.02
N LEU A 287 -10.65 28.05 -16.19
CA LEU A 287 -11.67 27.01 -16.29
C LEU A 287 -12.98 27.62 -16.84
N ASP A 288 -12.94 28.22 -18.04
CA ASP A 288 -14.12 28.64 -18.79
C ASP A 288 -14.76 27.48 -19.57
#